data_a68dbbbb83e2c13487cf908a3ef12ab8
#
_entry.id   a68dbbbb83e2c13487cf908a3ef12ab8
#
_cell.length_a   1.000
_cell.length_b   1.000
_cell.length_c   1.000
_cell.angle_alpha   90.00
_cell.angle_beta   90.00
_cell.angle_gamma   90.00
#
_symmetry.space_group_name_H-M   'P 1'
#
loop_
_entity.id
_entity.type
_entity.pdbx_description
1 polymer ?
#
loop_
_entity_poly.entity_id
_entity_poly.type
_entity_poly.pdbx_seq_one_letter_code
_entity_poly.pdbx_strand_id
1 'polypeptide(L)'
;MERQRKNRIEVEILKTALLKDGIKEVKNSYKRFISLLLIVLLGVGFFAGIKATSPDMRKTLDTYFDDLDVMDIQVISTLGLTEDDVSSIKQVENVENAEGSYQTDAIVTIGEEEVVVKLETITEELNHLNLVEGRMPENANECVVEPSFLAGTGHKVGDTIEINVEDITNDDGEQEKVLKNNQVTIVGTVESPLYIDTNRGSTTLGSGMIDYYLYVPKDNLNAGIFTNVYVTVAGAKDLETNSDKYLEIIDAVENSLDAISEERREARYNELYDSANSK
;
A
#
# COMPACT_ATOMS: atom_id res chain seq x y z
N MET A 1 -34.48 34.50 -57.30
CA MET A 1 -33.77 33.21 -57.24
C MET A 1 -32.38 33.27 -57.89
N GLU A 2 -32.21 33.87 -59.06
CA GLU A 2 -30.89 33.93 -59.77
C GLU A 2 -29.79 34.68 -59.00
N ARG A 3 -30.13 35.80 -58.37
CA ARG A 3 -29.16 36.63 -57.62
C ARG A 3 -28.56 35.90 -56.39
N GLN A 4 -29.38 35.07 -55.75
CA GLN A 4 -28.87 34.23 -54.60
C GLN A 4 -27.99 33.08 -55.08
N ARG A 5 -28.26 32.49 -56.20
CA ARG A 5 -27.47 31.43 -56.83
C ARG A 5 -26.12 31.96 -57.31
N LYS A 6 -26.07 33.16 -57.85
CA LYS A 6 -24.85 33.85 -58.29
C LYS A 6 -23.94 34.17 -57.09
N ASN A 7 -24.46 34.68 -55.96
CA ASN A 7 -23.74 34.97 -54.77
C ASN A 7 -23.18 33.68 -54.10
N ARG A 8 -23.89 32.55 -54.16
CA ARG A 8 -23.40 31.27 -53.64
C ARG A 8 -22.23 30.72 -54.44
N ILE A 9 -22.30 30.84 -55.77
CA ILE A 9 -21.21 30.40 -56.67
C ILE A 9 -19.96 31.27 -56.47
N GLU A 10 -20.12 32.60 -56.35
CA GLU A 10 -18.99 33.50 -56.08
C GLU A 10 -18.32 33.22 -54.73
N VAL A 11 -19.10 32.92 -53.71
CA VAL A 11 -18.54 32.54 -52.37
C VAL A 11 -17.82 31.20 -52.41
N GLU A 12 -18.28 30.21 -53.16
CA GLU A 12 -17.58 28.92 -53.34
C GLU A 12 -16.29 29.07 -54.13
N ILE A 13 -16.29 29.87 -55.19
CA ILE A 13 -15.09 30.17 -55.99
C ILE A 13 -14.06 30.90 -55.13
N LEU A 14 -14.48 31.88 -54.33
CA LEU A 14 -13.59 32.61 -53.43
C LEU A 14 -12.97 31.69 -52.35
N LYS A 15 -13.75 30.79 -51.76
CA LYS A 15 -13.26 29.80 -50.79
C LYS A 15 -12.24 28.87 -51.44
N THR A 16 -12.48 28.41 -52.64
CA THR A 16 -11.58 27.50 -53.35
C THR A 16 -10.28 28.21 -53.76
N ALA A 17 -10.35 29.50 -54.17
CA ALA A 17 -9.18 30.30 -54.48
C ALA A 17 -8.31 30.60 -53.25
N LEU A 18 -8.94 30.98 -52.12
CA LEU A 18 -8.25 31.21 -50.86
C LEU A 18 -7.56 29.95 -50.34
N LEU A 19 -8.20 28.76 -50.43
CA LEU A 19 -7.61 27.48 -50.08
C LEU A 19 -6.38 27.15 -50.96
N LYS A 20 -6.49 27.37 -52.28
CA LYS A 20 -5.37 27.15 -53.20
C LYS A 20 -4.18 28.07 -52.91
N ASP A 21 -4.46 29.36 -52.64
CA ASP A 21 -3.38 30.32 -52.28
C ASP A 21 -2.77 29.98 -50.94
N GLY A 22 -3.57 29.62 -49.93
CA GLY A 22 -3.03 29.15 -48.65
C GLY A 22 -2.13 27.93 -48.77
N ILE A 23 -2.52 26.92 -49.55
CA ILE A 23 -1.70 25.72 -49.82
C ILE A 23 -0.40 26.09 -50.55
N LYS A 24 -0.44 27.03 -51.52
CA LYS A 24 0.71 27.49 -52.26
C LYS A 24 1.69 28.26 -51.37
N GLU A 25 1.18 29.07 -50.46
CA GLU A 25 1.99 29.82 -49.49
C GLU A 25 2.65 28.89 -48.45
N VAL A 26 1.95 27.89 -47.95
CA VAL A 26 2.50 26.81 -47.11
C VAL A 26 3.61 26.06 -47.85
N LYS A 27 3.41 25.76 -49.13
CA LYS A 27 4.37 25.04 -49.95
C LYS A 27 5.64 25.87 -50.24
N ASN A 28 5.51 27.17 -50.38
CA ASN A 28 6.63 28.09 -50.58
C ASN A 28 7.40 28.37 -49.27
N SER A 29 6.75 28.30 -48.11
CA SER A 29 7.32 28.59 -46.79
C SER A 29 7.33 27.34 -45.86
N TYR A 30 7.43 26.15 -46.47
CA TYR A 30 7.25 24.87 -45.73
C TYR A 30 8.16 24.74 -44.49
N LYS A 31 9.41 25.23 -44.52
CA LYS A 31 10.32 25.22 -43.41
C LYS A 31 9.77 25.97 -42.17
N ARG A 32 9.20 27.17 -42.44
CA ARG A 32 8.62 28.01 -41.40
C ARG A 32 7.29 27.43 -40.88
N PHE A 33 6.50 26.87 -41.79
CA PHE A 33 5.26 26.19 -41.43
C PHE A 33 5.52 24.97 -40.57
N ILE A 34 6.49 24.09 -40.94
CA ILE A 34 6.88 22.91 -40.15
C ILE A 34 7.42 23.32 -38.78
N SER A 35 8.24 24.37 -38.70
CA SER A 35 8.76 24.86 -37.42
C SER A 35 7.60 25.28 -36.46
N LEU A 36 6.65 26.04 -36.95
CA LEU A 36 5.49 26.46 -36.17
C LEU A 36 4.60 25.26 -35.77
N LEU A 37 4.37 24.34 -36.73
CA LEU A 37 3.60 23.13 -36.49
C LEU A 37 4.25 22.28 -35.39
N LEU A 38 5.58 22.09 -35.43
CA LEU A 38 6.31 21.32 -34.43
C LEU A 38 6.23 21.95 -33.03
N ILE A 39 6.31 23.30 -32.94
CA ILE A 39 6.16 24.01 -31.66
C ILE A 39 4.76 23.77 -31.06
N VAL A 40 3.72 23.90 -31.88
CA VAL A 40 2.35 23.67 -31.43
C VAL A 40 2.14 22.19 -31.04
N LEU A 41 2.63 21.29 -31.87
CA LEU A 41 2.52 19.84 -31.62
C LEU A 41 3.25 19.42 -30.34
N LEU A 42 4.45 19.99 -30.10
CA LEU A 42 5.19 19.76 -28.85
C LEU A 42 4.40 20.27 -27.64
N GLY A 43 3.85 21.49 -27.71
CA GLY A 43 3.07 22.07 -26.62
C GLY A 43 1.81 21.29 -26.32
N VAL A 44 1.05 20.91 -27.34
CA VAL A 44 -0.19 20.12 -27.19
C VAL A 44 0.14 18.70 -26.70
N GLY A 45 1.17 18.07 -27.28
CA GLY A 45 1.60 16.72 -26.89
C GLY A 45 2.07 16.65 -25.46
N PHE A 46 2.87 17.63 -25.03
CA PHE A 46 3.33 17.74 -23.64
C PHE A 46 2.18 17.92 -22.65
N PHE A 47 1.25 18.83 -22.97
CA PHE A 47 0.07 19.07 -22.14
C PHE A 47 -0.86 17.84 -22.06
N ALA A 48 -1.09 17.18 -23.19
CA ALA A 48 -1.88 15.95 -23.23
C ALA A 48 -1.20 14.82 -22.43
N GLY A 49 0.12 14.67 -22.55
CA GLY A 49 0.90 13.70 -21.78
C GLY A 49 0.77 13.92 -20.28
N ILE A 50 0.97 15.14 -19.80
CA ILE A 50 0.81 15.46 -18.37
C ILE A 50 -0.61 15.14 -17.88
N LYS A 51 -1.63 15.48 -18.66
CA LYS A 51 -3.03 15.18 -18.28
C LYS A 51 -3.35 13.68 -18.24
N ALA A 52 -2.73 12.89 -19.11
CA ALA A 52 -2.96 11.44 -19.14
C ALA A 52 -2.22 10.72 -18.01
N THR A 53 -1.09 11.25 -17.52
CA THR A 53 -0.26 10.60 -16.51
C THR A 53 -1.01 10.32 -15.21
N SER A 54 -1.80 11.27 -14.69
CA SER A 54 -2.48 11.12 -13.40
C SER A 54 -3.54 10.00 -13.39
N PRO A 55 -4.46 9.92 -14.37
CA PRO A 55 -5.42 8.81 -14.44
C PRO A 55 -4.74 7.45 -14.65
N ASP A 56 -3.69 7.39 -15.49
CA ASP A 56 -2.98 6.14 -15.74
C ASP A 56 -2.26 5.64 -14.49
N MET A 57 -1.62 6.54 -13.73
CA MET A 57 -0.98 6.19 -12.44
C MET A 57 -1.99 5.68 -11.42
N ARG A 58 -3.15 6.35 -11.30
CA ARG A 58 -4.22 5.91 -10.38
C ARG A 58 -4.71 4.52 -10.73
N LYS A 59 -5.01 4.29 -12.00
CA LYS A 59 -5.47 2.98 -12.47
C LYS A 59 -4.43 1.88 -12.24
N THR A 60 -3.14 2.18 -12.47
CA THR A 60 -2.07 1.21 -12.21
C THR A 60 -1.97 0.87 -10.73
N LEU A 61 -2.05 1.88 -9.86
CA LEU A 61 -2.02 1.70 -8.41
C LEU A 61 -3.25 0.92 -7.92
N ASP A 62 -4.43 1.24 -8.42
CA ASP A 62 -5.69 0.56 -8.13
C ASP A 62 -5.60 -0.93 -8.47
N THR A 63 -5.19 -1.24 -9.71
CA THR A 63 -4.95 -2.62 -10.13
C THR A 63 -3.91 -3.34 -9.25
N TYR A 64 -2.83 -2.65 -8.87
CA TYR A 64 -1.80 -3.22 -8.00
C TYR A 64 -2.35 -3.55 -6.59
N PHE A 65 -3.19 -2.70 -6.04
CA PHE A 65 -3.84 -2.95 -4.75
C PHE A 65 -4.84 -4.10 -4.82
N ASP A 66 -5.64 -4.14 -5.88
CA ASP A 66 -6.60 -5.21 -6.12
C ASP A 66 -5.93 -6.58 -6.30
N ASP A 67 -4.81 -6.62 -7.02
CA ASP A 67 -4.06 -7.86 -7.29
C ASP A 67 -3.40 -8.44 -6.03
N LEU A 68 -3.09 -7.58 -5.04
CA LEU A 68 -2.46 -7.97 -3.78
C LEU A 68 -3.43 -8.00 -2.59
N ASP A 69 -4.72 -7.88 -2.83
CA ASP A 69 -5.78 -7.87 -1.81
C ASP A 69 -5.45 -6.93 -0.64
N VAL A 70 -5.08 -5.68 -1.00
CA VAL A 70 -4.67 -4.68 -0.01
C VAL A 70 -5.87 -4.26 0.83
N MET A 71 -5.66 -4.13 2.13
CA MET A 71 -6.67 -3.70 3.08
C MET A 71 -7.29 -2.34 2.69
N ASP A 72 -8.57 -2.18 2.96
CA ASP A 72 -9.28 -0.90 2.87
C ASP A 72 -9.23 -0.13 4.19
N ILE A 73 -9.29 -0.86 5.33
CA ILE A 73 -9.29 -0.29 6.68
C ILE A 73 -8.25 -1.00 7.53
N GLN A 74 -7.54 -0.25 8.37
CA GLN A 74 -6.64 -0.78 9.39
C GLN A 74 -7.18 -0.43 10.78
N VAL A 75 -7.46 -1.45 11.58
CA VAL A 75 -7.83 -1.29 12.99
C VAL A 75 -6.58 -1.52 13.85
N ILE A 76 -6.27 -0.56 14.72
CA ILE A 76 -5.07 -0.58 15.58
C ILE A 76 -5.50 -0.53 17.03
N SER A 77 -4.86 -1.33 17.89
CA SER A 77 -5.08 -1.29 19.33
C SER A 77 -3.77 -1.28 20.11
N THR A 78 -3.69 -0.39 21.09
CA THR A 78 -2.56 -0.33 22.03
C THR A 78 -2.65 -1.38 23.15
N LEU A 79 -3.83 -1.98 23.35
CA LEU A 79 -4.06 -3.06 24.32
C LEU A 79 -3.91 -4.45 23.70
N GLY A 80 -3.59 -4.49 22.40
CA GLY A 80 -3.61 -5.70 21.60
C GLY A 80 -5.05 -6.07 21.18
N LEU A 81 -5.16 -6.85 20.11
CA LEU A 81 -6.38 -7.41 19.54
C LEU A 81 -6.29 -8.93 19.60
N THR A 82 -7.41 -9.57 19.87
CA THR A 82 -7.50 -11.03 20.00
C THR A 82 -8.19 -11.65 18.78
N GLU A 83 -8.17 -12.97 18.66
CA GLU A 83 -8.97 -13.68 17.64
C GLU A 83 -10.48 -13.42 17.78
N ASP A 84 -10.96 -13.17 19.01
CA ASP A 84 -12.37 -12.78 19.23
C ASP A 84 -12.66 -11.39 18.67
N ASP A 85 -11.70 -10.46 18.72
CA ASP A 85 -11.81 -9.15 18.10
C ASP A 85 -11.85 -9.27 16.57
N VAL A 86 -10.96 -10.06 15.97
CA VAL A 86 -10.97 -10.37 14.54
C VAL A 86 -12.30 -10.97 14.11
N SER A 87 -12.81 -11.94 14.90
CA SER A 87 -14.09 -12.58 14.63
C SER A 87 -15.27 -11.62 14.73
N SER A 88 -15.24 -10.68 15.69
CA SER A 88 -16.26 -9.64 15.86
C SER A 88 -16.24 -8.65 14.69
N ILE A 89 -15.07 -8.25 14.23
CA ILE A 89 -14.88 -7.39 13.06
C ILE A 89 -15.42 -8.08 11.80
N LYS A 90 -15.12 -9.36 11.58
CA LYS A 90 -15.65 -10.15 10.45
C LYS A 90 -17.19 -10.22 10.40
N GLN A 91 -17.88 -10.03 11.53
CA GLN A 91 -19.34 -10.06 11.61
C GLN A 91 -19.99 -8.70 11.35
N VAL A 92 -19.21 -7.64 11.22
CA VAL A 92 -19.74 -6.30 10.89
C VAL A 92 -20.27 -6.30 9.46
N GLU A 93 -21.44 -5.68 9.29
CA GLU A 93 -22.10 -5.60 7.97
C GLU A 93 -21.18 -4.93 6.93
N ASN A 94 -21.10 -5.52 5.75
CA ASN A 94 -20.23 -5.12 4.62
C ASN A 94 -18.72 -5.27 4.86
N VAL A 95 -18.26 -5.90 5.91
CA VAL A 95 -16.90 -6.43 5.99
C VAL A 95 -16.83 -7.67 5.11
N GLU A 96 -15.90 -7.69 4.14
CA GLU A 96 -15.67 -8.85 3.29
C GLU A 96 -14.71 -9.83 3.96
N ASN A 97 -13.59 -9.30 4.46
CA ASN A 97 -12.61 -10.08 5.19
C ASN A 97 -11.93 -9.23 6.28
N ALA A 98 -11.39 -9.92 7.30
CA ALA A 98 -10.56 -9.30 8.33
C ALA A 98 -9.48 -10.27 8.80
N GLU A 99 -8.24 -9.80 8.91
CA GLU A 99 -7.11 -10.62 9.29
C GLU A 99 -6.22 -9.91 10.30
N GLY A 100 -5.91 -10.60 11.42
CA GLY A 100 -5.01 -10.09 12.43
C GLY A 100 -3.53 -10.17 11.99
N SER A 101 -2.78 -9.12 12.30
CA SER A 101 -1.34 -9.03 12.07
C SER A 101 -0.64 -8.44 13.30
N TYR A 102 0.57 -8.86 13.52
CA TYR A 102 1.44 -8.26 14.53
C TYR A 102 2.50 -7.40 13.83
N GLN A 103 2.61 -6.16 14.25
CA GLN A 103 3.58 -5.20 13.74
C GLN A 103 4.29 -4.53 14.90
N THR A 104 5.62 -4.47 14.86
CA THR A 104 6.42 -3.75 15.86
C THR A 104 7.74 -3.27 15.25
N ASP A 105 8.42 -2.38 15.96
CA ASP A 105 9.78 -1.99 15.63
C ASP A 105 10.76 -2.95 16.28
N ALA A 106 11.82 -3.31 15.58
CA ALA A 106 12.83 -4.23 16.06
C ALA A 106 14.24 -3.77 15.64
N ILE A 107 15.25 -4.27 16.35
CA ILE A 107 16.65 -4.04 16.00
C ILE A 107 17.23 -5.33 15.43
N VAL A 108 17.86 -5.22 14.26
CA VAL A 108 18.66 -6.30 13.68
C VAL A 108 20.14 -5.94 13.85
N THR A 109 20.89 -6.83 14.50
CA THR A 109 22.32 -6.66 14.72
C THR A 109 23.12 -7.22 13.54
N ILE A 110 23.98 -6.39 12.96
CA ILE A 110 24.78 -6.70 11.77
C ILE A 110 26.26 -6.47 12.11
N GLY A 111 26.93 -7.49 12.63
CA GLY A 111 28.30 -7.35 13.11
C GLY A 111 28.37 -6.39 14.30
N GLU A 112 28.95 -5.18 14.11
CA GLU A 112 29.00 -4.12 15.12
C GLU A 112 27.94 -3.02 14.89
N GLU A 113 27.18 -3.10 13.83
CA GLU A 113 26.15 -2.12 13.46
C GLU A 113 24.76 -2.65 13.82
N GLU A 114 23.84 -1.74 14.08
CA GLU A 114 22.45 -2.02 14.34
C GLU A 114 21.59 -1.25 13.33
N VAL A 115 20.59 -1.91 12.76
CA VAL A 115 19.58 -1.30 11.91
C VAL A 115 18.20 -1.50 12.53
N VAL A 116 17.36 -0.49 12.39
CA VAL A 116 15.98 -0.56 12.86
C VAL A 116 15.07 -1.05 11.74
N VAL A 117 14.30 -2.07 12.02
CA VAL A 117 13.39 -2.67 11.05
C VAL A 117 11.94 -2.62 11.55
N LYS A 118 11.02 -2.47 10.64
CA LYS A 118 9.62 -2.75 10.88
C LYS A 118 9.43 -4.26 10.72
N LEU A 119 9.18 -4.94 11.83
CA LEU A 119 8.85 -6.36 11.86
C LEU A 119 7.35 -6.53 11.72
N GLU A 120 6.93 -7.35 10.76
CA GLU A 120 5.52 -7.70 10.55
C GLU A 120 5.34 -9.20 10.38
N THR A 121 4.14 -9.68 10.69
CA THR A 121 3.75 -11.04 10.35
C THR A 121 3.15 -11.13 8.96
N ILE A 122 3.47 -12.21 8.26
CA ILE A 122 2.89 -12.52 6.97
C ILE A 122 1.40 -12.79 7.15
N THR A 123 0.58 -12.13 6.38
CA THR A 123 -0.86 -12.36 6.24
C THR A 123 -1.13 -13.36 5.12
N GLU A 124 -2.20 -14.15 5.26
CA GLU A 124 -2.52 -15.22 4.32
C GLU A 124 -3.57 -14.80 3.28
N GLU A 125 -4.50 -13.92 3.68
CA GLU A 125 -5.65 -13.54 2.86
C GLU A 125 -5.62 -12.09 2.38
N LEU A 126 -4.88 -11.23 3.09
CA LEU A 126 -4.81 -9.79 2.78
C LEU A 126 -3.36 -9.31 2.66
N ASN A 127 -3.14 -8.19 1.97
CA ASN A 127 -1.84 -7.54 1.83
C ASN A 127 -0.74 -8.50 1.31
N HIS A 128 -1.04 -9.26 0.26
CA HIS A 128 -0.12 -10.25 -0.28
C HIS A 128 1.23 -9.65 -0.66
N LEU A 129 2.29 -10.32 -0.26
CA LEU A 129 3.66 -9.92 -0.57
C LEU A 129 4.06 -10.36 -1.97
N ASN A 130 4.69 -9.46 -2.73
CA ASN A 130 5.26 -9.77 -4.03
C ASN A 130 6.68 -10.34 -3.86
N LEU A 131 6.86 -11.63 -4.11
CA LEU A 131 8.18 -12.28 -4.03
C LEU A 131 9.08 -11.83 -5.17
N VAL A 132 10.26 -11.28 -4.84
CA VAL A 132 11.25 -10.78 -5.80
C VAL A 132 12.36 -11.81 -6.04
N GLU A 133 12.90 -12.41 -4.97
CA GLU A 133 13.98 -13.39 -5.04
C GLU A 133 13.80 -14.46 -3.95
N GLY A 134 14.23 -15.69 -4.22
CA GLY A 134 14.18 -16.78 -3.26
C GLY A 134 12.79 -17.42 -3.17
N ARG A 135 12.30 -17.64 -1.96
CA ARG A 135 10.98 -18.23 -1.68
C ARG A 135 10.32 -17.60 -0.45
N MET A 136 9.03 -17.83 -0.29
CA MET A 136 8.34 -17.49 0.96
C MET A 136 8.78 -18.44 2.11
N PRO A 137 8.71 -17.97 3.37
CA PRO A 137 8.99 -18.79 4.55
C PRO A 137 8.05 -19.99 4.66
N GLU A 138 8.61 -21.14 5.00
CA GLU A 138 7.87 -22.39 5.27
C GLU A 138 7.94 -22.79 6.74
N ASN A 139 8.87 -22.20 7.49
CA ASN A 139 9.13 -22.52 8.88
C ASN A 139 9.21 -21.27 9.75
N ALA A 140 8.87 -21.39 11.03
CA ALA A 140 8.87 -20.28 11.98
C ALA A 140 10.24 -19.57 12.16
N ASN A 141 11.35 -20.24 11.86
CA ASN A 141 12.70 -19.67 11.94
C ASN A 141 13.19 -19.09 10.59
N GLU A 142 12.30 -18.77 9.69
CA GLU A 142 12.59 -18.15 8.39
C GLU A 142 11.96 -16.76 8.31
N CYS A 143 12.55 -15.89 7.49
CA CYS A 143 12.01 -14.58 7.20
C CYS A 143 12.22 -14.17 5.73
N VAL A 144 11.46 -13.19 5.29
CA VAL A 144 11.70 -12.46 4.05
C VAL A 144 11.92 -10.98 4.36
N VAL A 145 12.79 -10.35 3.60
CA VAL A 145 13.21 -8.96 3.80
C VAL A 145 12.97 -8.14 2.53
N GLU A 146 12.93 -6.83 2.64
CA GLU A 146 12.91 -6.00 1.43
C GLU A 146 14.26 -6.09 0.68
N PRO A 147 14.27 -5.92 -0.66
CA PRO A 147 15.52 -5.99 -1.45
C PRO A 147 16.59 -5.01 -1.00
N SER A 148 16.21 -3.81 -0.52
CA SER A 148 17.12 -2.78 -0.02
C SER A 148 17.85 -3.19 1.26
N PHE A 149 17.28 -4.09 2.07
CA PHE A 149 17.95 -4.65 3.24
C PHE A 149 19.22 -5.40 2.82
N LEU A 150 19.14 -6.30 1.84
CA LEU A 150 20.32 -7.05 1.37
C LEU A 150 21.37 -6.11 0.76
N ALA A 151 20.92 -5.11 -0.02
CA ALA A 151 21.82 -4.15 -0.66
C ALA A 151 22.53 -3.25 0.37
N GLY A 152 21.85 -2.85 1.44
CA GLY A 152 22.39 -1.94 2.45
C GLY A 152 23.25 -2.64 3.50
N THR A 153 22.90 -3.89 3.87
CA THR A 153 23.59 -4.62 4.94
C THR A 153 24.66 -5.61 4.44
N GLY A 154 24.64 -5.93 3.12
CA GLY A 154 25.52 -6.91 2.52
C GLY A 154 25.16 -8.38 2.78
N HIS A 155 24.02 -8.63 3.44
CA HIS A 155 23.47 -9.98 3.62
C HIS A 155 22.97 -10.57 2.30
N LYS A 156 22.76 -11.87 2.31
CA LYS A 156 22.27 -12.65 1.17
C LYS A 156 21.16 -13.60 1.60
N VAL A 157 20.36 -14.04 0.66
CA VAL A 157 19.45 -15.17 0.87
C VAL A 157 20.25 -16.38 1.33
N GLY A 158 19.83 -16.98 2.44
CA GLY A 158 20.52 -18.07 3.15
C GLY A 158 21.26 -17.63 4.41
N ASP A 159 21.50 -16.34 4.62
CA ASP A 159 22.13 -15.85 5.84
C ASP A 159 21.13 -15.83 7.00
N THR A 160 21.68 -15.97 8.23
CA THR A 160 20.89 -15.89 9.47
C THR A 160 21.12 -14.53 10.13
N ILE A 161 20.04 -13.90 10.56
CA ILE A 161 20.04 -12.63 11.29
C ILE A 161 19.41 -12.82 12.68
N GLU A 162 19.78 -11.96 13.62
CA GLU A 162 19.18 -11.90 14.95
C GLU A 162 18.29 -10.67 15.05
N ILE A 163 17.01 -10.91 15.38
CA ILE A 163 16.00 -9.88 15.55
C ILE A 163 15.79 -9.66 17.06
N ASN A 164 16.04 -8.45 17.52
CA ASN A 164 15.82 -8.04 18.89
C ASN A 164 14.56 -7.18 18.98
N VAL A 165 13.52 -7.75 19.60
CA VAL A 165 12.23 -7.09 19.87
C VAL A 165 12.12 -6.88 21.37
N GLU A 166 11.56 -5.77 21.80
CA GLU A 166 11.24 -5.52 23.20
C GLU A 166 10.18 -6.52 23.68
N ASP A 167 10.44 -7.13 24.85
CA ASP A 167 9.51 -8.07 25.46
C ASP A 167 8.18 -7.38 25.80
N ILE A 168 7.08 -8.09 25.61
CA ILE A 168 5.75 -7.60 25.97
C ILE A 168 5.35 -8.08 27.36
N THR A 169 4.48 -7.33 28.00
CA THR A 169 3.81 -7.78 29.22
C THR A 169 2.54 -8.52 28.84
N ASN A 170 2.47 -9.82 29.13
CA ASN A 170 1.29 -10.63 28.86
C ASN A 170 0.12 -10.27 29.80
N ASP A 171 -1.04 -10.88 29.56
CA ASP A 171 -2.27 -10.64 30.35
C ASP A 171 -2.09 -11.01 31.83
N ASP A 172 -1.12 -11.85 32.14
CA ASP A 172 -0.73 -12.26 33.48
C ASP A 172 0.28 -11.29 34.14
N GLY A 173 0.73 -10.24 33.46
CA GLY A 173 1.70 -9.26 33.95
C GLY A 173 3.14 -9.79 33.94
N GLU A 174 3.41 -10.89 33.25
CA GLU A 174 4.76 -11.46 33.09
C GLU A 174 5.38 -10.95 31.78
N GLN A 175 6.72 -10.78 31.77
CA GLN A 175 7.45 -10.44 30.56
C GLN A 175 7.53 -11.67 29.66
N GLU A 176 7.04 -11.51 28.44
CA GLU A 176 7.01 -12.58 27.45
C GLU A 176 7.70 -12.13 26.17
N LYS A 177 8.49 -13.03 25.60
CA LYS A 177 9.14 -12.79 24.32
C LYS A 177 8.11 -12.75 23.21
N VAL A 178 8.19 -11.74 22.35
CA VAL A 178 7.32 -11.61 21.17
C VAL A 178 7.57 -12.74 20.18
N LEU A 179 8.84 -13.07 19.93
CA LEU A 179 9.23 -14.11 18.97
C LEU A 179 9.65 -15.39 19.70
N LYS A 180 9.21 -16.54 19.18
CA LYS A 180 9.70 -17.88 19.59
C LYS A 180 11.16 -18.07 19.19
N ASN A 181 11.50 -17.61 17.97
CA ASN A 181 12.85 -17.66 17.42
C ASN A 181 13.28 -16.24 17.04
N ASN A 182 14.29 -15.71 17.71
CA ASN A 182 14.89 -14.43 17.37
C ASN A 182 16.02 -14.56 16.32
N GLN A 183 16.56 -15.78 16.13
CA GLN A 183 17.48 -16.08 15.04
C GLN A 183 16.69 -16.68 13.88
N VAL A 184 16.63 -15.95 12.76
CA VAL A 184 15.86 -16.33 11.58
C VAL A 184 16.74 -16.31 10.34
N THR A 185 16.45 -17.22 9.41
CA THR A 185 17.16 -17.32 8.13
C THR A 185 16.40 -16.54 7.06
N ILE A 186 17.10 -15.67 6.34
CA ILE A 186 16.54 -14.97 5.17
C ILE A 186 16.37 -15.97 4.04
N VAL A 187 15.13 -16.24 3.62
CA VAL A 187 14.83 -17.20 2.55
C VAL A 187 14.39 -16.54 1.24
N GLY A 188 14.14 -15.26 1.26
CA GLY A 188 13.79 -14.48 0.06
C GLY A 188 13.68 -13.00 0.32
N THR A 189 13.44 -12.26 -0.75
CA THR A 189 13.12 -10.84 -0.71
C THR A 189 11.74 -10.60 -1.27
N VAL A 190 11.03 -9.62 -0.66
CA VAL A 190 9.65 -9.26 -1.02
C VAL A 190 9.48 -7.77 -1.15
N GLU A 191 8.56 -7.36 -2.02
CA GLU A 191 7.97 -6.03 -2.03
C GLU A 191 6.61 -6.11 -1.34
N SER A 192 6.37 -5.18 -0.42
CA SER A 192 5.11 -5.09 0.31
C SER A 192 4.25 -3.94 -0.20
N PRO A 193 2.95 -4.16 -0.43
CA PRO A 193 2.06 -3.08 -0.85
C PRO A 193 1.85 -2.01 0.23
N LEU A 194 2.19 -2.32 1.48
CA LEU A 194 2.10 -1.38 2.60
C LEU A 194 3.24 -0.35 2.62
N TYR A 195 4.32 -0.59 1.87
CA TYR A 195 5.53 0.24 1.83
C TYR A 195 5.89 0.69 0.41
N ILE A 196 4.99 1.41 -0.24
CA ILE A 196 5.19 1.93 -1.61
C ILE A 196 6.22 3.08 -1.63
N ASP A 197 6.33 3.82 -0.52
CA ASP A 197 7.30 4.91 -0.35
C ASP A 197 8.61 4.39 0.23
N THR A 198 9.68 5.14 0.06
CA THR A 198 10.99 4.90 0.70
C THR A 198 11.01 5.29 2.18
N ASN A 199 10.05 6.08 2.64
CA ASN A 199 9.89 6.44 4.04
C ASN A 199 9.17 5.33 4.80
N ARG A 200 9.89 4.63 5.70
CA ARG A 200 9.36 3.52 6.51
C ARG A 200 8.74 4.00 7.84
N GLY A 201 8.80 5.29 8.11
CA GLY A 201 8.28 5.89 9.33
C GLY A 201 9.35 6.24 10.38
N SER A 202 8.88 6.72 11.53
CA SER A 202 9.71 7.06 12.69
C SER A 202 9.50 6.06 13.81
N THR A 203 10.53 5.93 14.65
CA THR A 203 10.55 5.01 15.79
C THR A 203 11.18 5.69 16.99
N THR A 204 11.07 5.07 18.17
CA THR A 204 11.83 5.46 19.38
C THR A 204 13.16 4.72 19.50
N LEU A 205 13.42 3.77 18.60
CA LEU A 205 14.64 2.95 18.60
C LEU A 205 15.77 3.59 17.78
N GLY A 206 17.00 3.28 18.13
CA GLY A 206 18.20 3.62 17.36
C GLY A 206 18.29 5.08 16.95
N SER A 207 18.35 5.33 15.63
CA SER A 207 18.46 6.67 15.04
C SER A 207 17.15 7.48 15.06
N GLY A 208 16.03 6.88 15.46
CA GLY A 208 14.71 7.47 15.39
C GLY A 208 14.00 7.29 14.05
N MET A 209 14.60 6.53 13.12
CA MET A 209 14.04 6.20 11.81
C MET A 209 14.06 4.68 11.61
N ILE A 210 13.07 4.19 10.87
CA ILE A 210 13.01 2.79 10.43
C ILE A 210 13.77 2.70 9.10
N ASP A 211 14.77 1.81 9.06
CA ASP A 211 15.65 1.65 7.90
C ASP A 211 15.03 0.71 6.86
N TYR A 212 14.44 -0.41 7.33
CA TYR A 212 13.92 -1.48 6.47
C TYR A 212 12.67 -2.10 7.06
N TYR A 213 12.01 -2.98 6.28
CA TYR A 213 10.98 -3.88 6.79
C TYR A 213 11.37 -5.35 6.56
N LEU A 214 10.85 -6.22 7.41
CA LEU A 214 10.95 -7.66 7.27
C LEU A 214 9.68 -8.35 7.75
N TYR A 215 9.43 -9.52 7.20
CA TYR A 215 8.25 -10.33 7.50
C TYR A 215 8.65 -11.69 8.03
N VAL A 216 7.95 -12.14 9.07
CA VAL A 216 8.08 -13.47 9.66
C VAL A 216 6.73 -14.19 9.60
N PRO A 217 6.71 -15.54 9.58
CA PRO A 217 5.46 -16.29 9.71
C PRO A 217 4.77 -16.02 11.05
N LYS A 218 3.43 -16.03 11.06
CA LYS A 218 2.64 -15.93 12.31
C LYS A 218 3.06 -16.99 13.35
N ASP A 219 3.46 -18.16 12.89
CA ASP A 219 3.93 -19.25 13.75
C ASP A 219 5.18 -18.92 14.58
N ASN A 220 5.94 -17.90 14.19
CA ASN A 220 7.07 -17.41 14.99
C ASN A 220 6.64 -16.48 16.13
N LEU A 221 5.40 -16.00 16.15
CA LEU A 221 4.89 -15.24 17.29
C LEU A 221 4.65 -16.16 18.49
N ASN A 222 5.04 -15.68 19.66
CA ASN A 222 4.72 -16.30 20.92
C ASN A 222 3.43 -15.72 21.53
N ALA A 223 3.24 -14.40 21.34
CA ALA A 223 2.06 -13.69 21.82
C ALA A 223 0.80 -14.05 21.02
N GLY A 224 -0.29 -14.35 21.72
CA GLY A 224 -1.59 -14.61 21.12
C GLY A 224 -2.41 -13.35 20.81
N ILE A 225 -1.73 -12.20 20.62
CA ILE A 225 -2.34 -10.90 20.36
C ILE A 225 -1.85 -10.31 19.05
N PHE A 226 -2.69 -9.52 18.40
CA PHE A 226 -2.35 -8.72 17.22
C PHE A 226 -2.23 -7.25 17.59
N THR A 227 -1.40 -6.51 16.88
CA THR A 227 -1.34 -5.04 16.99
C THR A 227 -2.29 -4.38 16.00
N ASN A 228 -2.56 -5.06 14.89
CA ASN A 228 -3.39 -4.59 13.80
C ASN A 228 -4.40 -5.65 13.37
N VAL A 229 -5.56 -5.22 12.90
CA VAL A 229 -6.47 -6.03 12.08
C VAL A 229 -6.67 -5.30 10.76
N TYR A 230 -6.35 -5.98 9.67
CA TYR A 230 -6.59 -5.51 8.31
C TYR A 230 -7.97 -5.95 7.86
N VAL A 231 -8.69 -5.05 7.21
CA VAL A 231 -10.09 -5.28 6.83
C VAL A 231 -10.29 -4.90 5.37
N THR A 232 -11.02 -5.72 4.62
CA THR A 232 -11.54 -5.38 3.29
C THR A 232 -13.05 -5.21 3.34
N VAL A 233 -13.55 -4.29 2.50
CA VAL A 233 -14.95 -3.90 2.45
C VAL A 233 -15.61 -4.48 1.20
N ALA A 234 -16.77 -5.11 1.37
CA ALA A 234 -17.51 -5.72 0.29
C ALA A 234 -17.87 -4.71 -0.82
N GLY A 235 -17.42 -4.99 -2.04
CA GLY A 235 -17.63 -4.14 -3.21
C GLY A 235 -16.65 -2.97 -3.34
N ALA A 236 -15.68 -2.80 -2.44
CA ALA A 236 -14.63 -1.78 -2.55
C ALA A 236 -13.73 -2.03 -3.77
N LYS A 237 -13.38 -3.28 -4.00
CA LYS A 237 -12.54 -3.74 -5.12
C LYS A 237 -13.13 -3.44 -6.52
N ASP A 238 -14.45 -3.24 -6.64
CA ASP A 238 -15.13 -2.87 -7.89
C ASP A 238 -15.12 -1.36 -8.15
N LEU A 239 -14.56 -0.55 -7.25
CA LEU A 239 -14.55 0.91 -7.29
C LEU A 239 -13.11 1.41 -7.40
N GLU A 240 -12.91 2.53 -8.10
CA GLU A 240 -11.60 3.20 -8.11
C GLU A 240 -11.25 3.67 -6.70
N THR A 241 -10.12 3.23 -6.17
CA THR A 241 -9.61 3.59 -4.84
C THR A 241 -9.57 5.11 -4.65
N ASN A 242 -10.06 5.59 -3.51
CA ASN A 242 -10.23 7.00 -3.19
C ASN A 242 -11.23 7.76 -4.08
N SER A 243 -12.10 7.09 -4.84
CA SER A 243 -13.26 7.75 -5.46
C SER A 243 -14.32 8.11 -4.40
N ASP A 244 -15.21 9.06 -4.70
CA ASP A 244 -16.27 9.46 -3.77
C ASP A 244 -17.14 8.27 -3.33
N LYS A 245 -17.42 7.34 -4.24
CA LYS A 245 -18.21 6.13 -3.94
C LYS A 245 -17.44 5.13 -3.08
N TYR A 246 -16.14 4.97 -3.34
CA TYR A 246 -15.28 4.14 -2.51
C TYR A 246 -15.27 4.68 -1.08
N LEU A 247 -15.00 5.97 -0.91
CA LEU A 247 -14.98 6.61 0.41
C LEU A 247 -16.33 6.48 1.14
N GLU A 248 -17.46 6.59 0.44
CA GLU A 248 -18.80 6.43 1.03
C GLU A 248 -19.00 5.04 1.67
N ILE A 249 -18.57 3.97 0.99
CA ILE A 249 -18.71 2.62 1.54
C ILE A 249 -17.72 2.34 2.66
N ILE A 250 -16.48 2.87 2.56
CA ILE A 250 -15.47 2.76 3.62
C ILE A 250 -15.95 3.47 4.88
N ASP A 251 -16.37 4.74 4.78
CA ASP A 251 -16.89 5.54 5.90
C ASP A 251 -18.09 4.83 6.61
N ALA A 252 -18.96 4.15 5.85
CA ALA A 252 -20.08 3.41 6.42
C ALA A 252 -19.62 2.22 7.27
N VAL A 253 -18.59 1.48 6.81
CA VAL A 253 -18.03 0.36 7.56
C VAL A 253 -17.20 0.86 8.75
N GLU A 254 -16.40 1.93 8.59
CA GLU A 254 -15.66 2.56 9.69
C GLU A 254 -16.60 2.97 10.83
N ASN A 255 -17.72 3.62 10.53
CA ASN A 255 -18.72 3.98 11.54
C ASN A 255 -19.30 2.76 12.27
N SER A 256 -19.46 1.64 11.57
CA SER A 256 -19.95 0.39 12.16
C SER A 256 -18.88 -0.27 13.04
N LEU A 257 -17.60 -0.21 12.64
CA LEU A 257 -16.48 -0.67 13.45
C LEU A 257 -16.30 0.19 14.70
N ASP A 258 -16.44 1.52 14.58
CA ASP A 258 -16.40 2.44 15.72
C ASP A 258 -17.52 2.13 16.74
N ALA A 259 -18.70 1.75 16.27
CA ALA A 259 -19.81 1.40 17.16
C ALA A 259 -19.54 0.17 18.04
N ILE A 260 -18.80 -0.81 17.53
CA ILE A 260 -18.41 -2.01 18.30
C ILE A 260 -17.10 -1.79 19.10
N SER A 261 -16.31 -0.79 18.77
CA SER A 261 -14.98 -0.56 19.36
C SER A 261 -15.06 -0.33 20.87
N GLU A 262 -16.05 0.43 21.33
CA GLU A 262 -16.26 0.73 22.75
C GLU A 262 -16.55 -0.53 23.56
N GLU A 263 -17.46 -1.39 23.08
CA GLU A 263 -17.80 -2.66 23.72
C GLU A 263 -16.60 -3.60 23.77
N ARG A 264 -15.84 -3.70 22.67
CA ARG A 264 -14.64 -4.55 22.60
C ARG A 264 -13.52 -4.03 23.50
N ARG A 265 -13.34 -2.71 23.58
CA ARG A 265 -12.39 -2.07 24.48
C ARG A 265 -12.73 -2.35 25.96
N GLU A 266 -14.01 -2.24 26.34
CA GLU A 266 -14.45 -2.57 27.71
C GLU A 266 -14.25 -4.05 28.00
N ALA A 267 -14.58 -4.95 27.07
CA ALA A 267 -14.37 -6.38 27.23
C ALA A 267 -12.88 -6.68 27.45
N ARG A 268 -11.99 -6.14 26.61
CA ARG A 268 -10.55 -6.34 26.73
C ARG A 268 -9.99 -5.77 28.02
N TYR A 269 -10.43 -4.57 28.41
CA TYR A 269 -10.02 -3.98 29.69
C TYR A 269 -10.42 -4.86 30.88
N ASN A 270 -11.63 -5.43 30.90
CA ASN A 270 -12.11 -6.30 31.96
C ASN A 270 -11.33 -7.62 32.01
N GLU A 271 -10.99 -8.25 30.88
CA GLU A 271 -10.13 -9.41 30.79
C GLU A 271 -8.77 -9.16 31.46
N LEU A 272 -8.09 -8.06 31.06
CA LEU A 272 -6.81 -7.67 31.62
C LEU A 272 -6.91 -7.36 33.14
N TYR A 273 -7.97 -6.67 33.55
CA TYR A 273 -8.21 -6.31 34.93
C TYR A 273 -8.46 -7.56 35.82
N ASP A 274 -9.25 -8.51 35.34
CA ASP A 274 -9.55 -9.75 36.06
C ASP A 274 -8.33 -10.64 36.14
N SER A 275 -7.53 -10.75 35.10
CA SER A 275 -6.24 -11.47 35.09
C SER A 275 -5.26 -10.88 36.12
N ALA A 276 -5.16 -9.54 36.17
CA ALA A 276 -4.30 -8.86 37.13
C ALA A 276 -4.74 -9.01 38.59
N ASN A 277 -6.04 -9.17 38.84
CA ASN A 277 -6.60 -9.28 40.21
C ASN A 277 -6.77 -10.73 40.70
N SER A 278 -6.64 -11.73 39.83
CA SER A 278 -6.80 -13.14 40.19
C SER A 278 -5.53 -13.77 40.81
N LYS A 279 -4.47 -12.97 40.98
CA LYS A 279 -3.19 -13.29 41.66
C LYS A 279 -3.16 -12.73 43.08
#